data_0bdaa1698d02cc91f81638de5712ea61
#
_entry.id   0bdaa1698d02cc91f81638de5712ea61
#
_cell.length_a   1.000
_cell.length_b   1.000
_cell.length_c   1.000
_cell.angle_alpha   90.00
_cell.angle_beta   90.00
_cell.angle_gamma   90.00
#
_symmetry.space_group_name_H-M   'P 1'
#
loop_
_entity.id
_entity.type
_entity.pdbx_description
1 polymer ?
#
loop_
_entity_poly.entity_id
_entity_poly.type
_entity_poly.pdbx_seq_one_letter_code
_entity_poly.pdbx_strand_id
1 'polypeptide(L)'
;MSTKRLLFFPQNETHLENMLALLPNLEKKGYQCEFIDASKIYHQDIYKGFPQLKRIPLLLTCDIPFYSTGTIQRIKFVLSLRKELKQVKKNYEGFFIGNDGALQRLVMKTIPIQKTFFLVDAIINDNTFSFFKIFKHSDFKFYDIKDWIRRKSKLISMRVIRYLPFNYLLPSEIGTVRTTKMYVLGEYVKEVLKNRGIPEKEILACGLPRFRKILEYRHPGVNLEPNGRFKVMTLTQSAVWHNDHVKEEVQKKQLFKLINLLEKMRVNENSEIDLNIRLHPRDIAEDRSYFFEKDFVHLIEGDLYKQLMEHDIVVATSSTVLLETLAINGRVAVMMLVDQWWRYERSFLKLPCFHKFHNEKDLENYFSYLMSGGEYNRAGLENLISPNLKDSVEIITKDVIKELS
;
A
#
# COMPACT_ATOMS: atom_id res chain seq x y z
N MET A 1 8.25 -32.63 24.18
CA MET A 1 8.61 -31.25 23.74
C MET A 1 7.33 -30.54 23.39
N SER A 2 7.08 -29.32 23.91
CA SER A 2 5.90 -28.53 23.53
C SER A 2 6.06 -28.11 22.07
N THR A 3 4.98 -28.24 21.31
CA THR A 3 4.98 -27.85 19.89
C THR A 3 5.09 -26.32 19.79
N LYS A 4 6.15 -25.82 19.18
CA LYS A 4 6.32 -24.39 18.89
C LYS A 4 5.33 -23.95 17.82
N ARG A 5 4.48 -22.95 18.12
CA ARG A 5 3.43 -22.51 17.20
C ARG A 5 3.52 -21.03 16.91
N LEU A 6 3.30 -20.71 15.63
CA LEU A 6 3.18 -19.35 15.12
C LEU A 6 1.79 -19.15 14.52
N LEU A 7 1.20 -18.00 14.77
CA LEU A 7 -0.09 -17.60 14.25
C LEU A 7 0.09 -16.47 13.23
N PHE A 8 -0.61 -16.56 12.11
CA PHE A 8 -0.57 -15.57 11.03
C PHE A 8 -1.97 -15.02 10.77
N PHE A 9 -2.08 -13.70 10.59
CA PHE A 9 -3.35 -13.07 10.25
C PHE A 9 -3.20 -12.11 9.06
N PRO A 10 -3.19 -12.62 7.84
CA PRO A 10 -3.28 -11.80 6.64
C PRO A 10 -4.71 -11.26 6.48
N GLN A 11 -4.85 -10.01 6.00
CA GLN A 11 -6.14 -9.40 5.71
C GLN A 11 -6.45 -9.41 4.21
N ASN A 12 -5.42 -9.50 3.38
CA ASN A 12 -5.49 -9.48 1.93
C ASN A 12 -4.34 -10.33 1.34
N GLU A 13 -4.33 -10.46 0.02
CA GLU A 13 -3.34 -11.26 -0.71
C GLU A 13 -1.91 -10.77 -0.49
N THR A 14 -1.66 -9.47 -0.47
CA THR A 14 -0.30 -8.94 -0.28
C THR A 14 0.25 -9.23 1.11
N HIS A 15 -0.59 -9.23 2.15
CA HIS A 15 -0.19 -9.69 3.48
C HIS A 15 0.12 -11.18 3.48
N LEU A 16 -0.71 -11.99 2.79
CA LEU A 16 -0.49 -13.42 2.67
C LEU A 16 0.82 -13.73 1.95
N GLU A 17 1.12 -13.08 0.83
CA GLU A 17 2.40 -13.24 0.11
C GLU A 17 3.61 -12.98 1.01
N ASN A 18 3.61 -11.87 1.76
CA ASN A 18 4.68 -11.57 2.70
C ASN A 18 4.87 -12.68 3.74
N MET A 19 3.78 -13.23 4.26
CA MET A 19 3.79 -14.27 5.29
C MET A 19 4.23 -15.62 4.74
N LEU A 20 3.72 -16.01 3.56
CA LEU A 20 4.08 -17.26 2.88
C LEU A 20 5.57 -17.37 2.58
N ALA A 21 6.20 -16.26 2.21
CA ALA A 21 7.63 -16.25 1.94
C ALA A 21 8.50 -16.59 3.17
N LEU A 22 7.98 -16.43 4.39
CA LEU A 22 8.70 -16.78 5.63
C LEU A 22 8.54 -18.25 6.03
N LEU A 23 7.46 -18.91 5.59
CA LEU A 23 7.10 -20.26 6.05
C LEU A 23 8.21 -21.29 5.92
N PRO A 24 8.87 -21.45 4.75
CA PRO A 24 9.88 -22.50 4.59
C PRO A 24 10.99 -22.42 5.63
N ASN A 25 11.41 -21.18 5.96
CA ASN A 25 12.48 -20.97 6.92
C ASN A 25 12.02 -21.19 8.36
N LEU A 26 10.79 -20.80 8.70
CA LEU A 26 10.22 -21.00 10.03
C LEU A 26 9.90 -22.47 10.31
N GLU A 27 9.32 -23.17 9.34
CA GLU A 27 9.02 -24.62 9.44
C GLU A 27 10.32 -25.46 9.54
N LYS A 28 11.36 -25.11 8.78
CA LYS A 28 12.69 -25.72 8.92
C LYS A 28 13.28 -25.57 10.32
N LYS A 29 12.84 -24.55 11.09
CA LYS A 29 13.22 -24.33 12.49
C LYS A 29 12.28 -25.01 13.49
N GLY A 30 11.34 -25.83 13.00
CA GLY A 30 10.43 -26.64 13.82
C GLY A 30 9.17 -25.89 14.30
N TYR A 31 8.84 -24.73 13.72
CA TYR A 31 7.60 -24.04 14.04
C TYR A 31 6.42 -24.59 13.24
N GLN A 32 5.29 -24.80 13.90
CA GLN A 32 4.01 -25.04 13.22
C GLN A 32 3.31 -23.70 12.96
N CYS A 33 3.01 -23.45 11.68
CA CYS A 33 2.39 -22.22 11.22
C CYS A 33 0.87 -22.43 11.02
N GLU A 34 0.05 -21.61 11.64
CA GLU A 34 -1.40 -21.63 11.52
C GLU A 34 -1.92 -20.25 11.11
N PHE A 35 -2.97 -20.20 10.27
CA PHE A 35 -3.50 -18.97 9.70
C PHE A 35 -4.92 -18.69 10.17
N ILE A 36 -5.20 -17.48 10.64
CA ILE A 36 -6.57 -17.04 10.87
C ILE A 36 -7.22 -16.77 9.52
N ASP A 37 -8.30 -17.46 9.24
CA ASP A 37 -9.12 -17.29 8.06
C ASP A 37 -10.34 -16.42 8.37
N ALA A 38 -10.27 -15.16 7.94
CA ALA A 38 -11.34 -14.17 8.08
C ALA A 38 -12.08 -13.90 6.76
N SER A 39 -12.05 -14.84 5.81
CA SER A 39 -12.66 -14.68 4.48
C SER A 39 -14.14 -14.32 4.56
N LYS A 40 -14.90 -14.92 5.49
CA LYS A 40 -16.32 -14.62 5.72
C LYS A 40 -16.58 -13.20 6.25
N ILE A 41 -15.60 -12.62 6.96
CA ILE A 41 -15.70 -11.29 7.57
C ILE A 41 -15.36 -10.19 6.54
N TYR A 42 -14.39 -10.48 5.68
CA TYR A 42 -13.93 -9.52 4.65
C TYR A 42 -14.58 -9.74 3.28
N HIS A 43 -15.39 -10.79 3.12
CA HIS A 43 -16.00 -11.20 1.84
C HIS A 43 -14.96 -11.41 0.73
N GLN A 44 -13.80 -11.95 1.11
CA GLN A 44 -12.69 -12.21 0.19
C GLN A 44 -11.95 -13.48 0.62
N ASP A 45 -11.95 -14.51 -0.23
CA ASP A 45 -11.16 -15.72 -0.02
C ASP A 45 -9.74 -15.53 -0.60
N ILE A 46 -8.83 -15.10 0.27
CA ILE A 46 -7.41 -14.94 -0.06
C ILE A 46 -6.64 -16.27 -0.08
N TYR A 47 -7.27 -17.37 0.35
CA TYR A 47 -6.63 -18.68 0.48
C TYR A 47 -6.96 -19.64 -0.66
N LYS A 48 -7.73 -19.20 -1.67
CA LYS A 48 -8.21 -20.06 -2.76
C LYS A 48 -7.09 -20.83 -3.47
N GLY A 49 -5.90 -20.22 -3.61
CA GLY A 49 -4.72 -20.85 -4.21
C GLY A 49 -3.85 -21.69 -3.24
N PHE A 50 -4.23 -21.80 -1.95
CA PHE A 50 -3.39 -22.37 -0.90
C PHE A 50 -4.16 -23.32 0.04
N PRO A 51 -4.80 -24.39 -0.49
CA PRO A 51 -5.62 -25.31 0.30
C PRO A 51 -4.82 -26.07 1.37
N GLN A 52 -3.49 -26.21 1.20
CA GLN A 52 -2.58 -26.92 2.12
C GLN A 52 -2.31 -26.18 3.42
N LEU A 53 -2.63 -24.89 3.50
CA LEU A 53 -2.39 -24.09 4.71
C LEU A 53 -3.31 -24.53 5.86
N LYS A 54 -2.73 -24.66 7.04
CA LYS A 54 -3.49 -24.94 8.25
C LYS A 54 -4.22 -23.70 8.73
N ARG A 55 -5.55 -23.69 8.57
CA ARG A 55 -6.39 -22.52 8.83
C ARG A 55 -7.22 -22.69 10.11
N ILE A 56 -7.46 -21.57 10.78
CA ILE A 56 -8.42 -21.41 11.88
C ILE A 56 -9.53 -20.52 11.31
N PRO A 57 -10.63 -21.11 10.82
CA PRO A 57 -11.72 -20.34 10.24
C PRO A 57 -12.45 -19.56 11.31
N LEU A 58 -12.71 -18.28 11.08
CA LEU A 58 -13.65 -17.49 11.87
C LEU A 58 -15.06 -17.75 11.33
N LEU A 59 -15.94 -18.24 12.20
CA LEU A 59 -17.28 -18.71 11.80
C LEU A 59 -18.28 -17.57 11.67
N LEU A 60 -18.09 -16.49 12.44
CA LEU A 60 -18.94 -15.31 12.37
C LEU A 60 -18.85 -14.67 10.97
N THR A 61 -20.01 -14.25 10.48
CA THR A 61 -20.17 -13.55 9.22
C THR A 61 -20.63 -12.12 9.46
N CYS A 62 -20.27 -11.22 8.55
CA CYS A 62 -20.88 -9.88 8.42
C CYS A 62 -21.81 -9.88 7.19
N ASP A 63 -22.93 -9.15 7.25
CA ASP A 63 -23.81 -8.98 6.08
C ASP A 63 -23.11 -8.17 4.98
N ILE A 64 -22.26 -7.23 5.38
CA ILE A 64 -21.41 -6.40 4.53
C ILE A 64 -19.97 -6.47 5.04
N PRO A 65 -18.96 -6.19 4.19
CA PRO A 65 -17.56 -6.20 4.63
C PRO A 65 -17.35 -5.40 5.92
N PHE A 66 -16.61 -5.96 6.87
CA PHE A 66 -16.45 -5.41 8.22
C PHE A 66 -16.07 -3.91 8.25
N TYR A 67 -15.22 -3.45 7.32
CA TYR A 67 -14.81 -2.05 7.25
C TYR A 67 -15.91 -1.10 6.76
N SER A 68 -16.98 -1.63 6.15
CA SER A 68 -18.15 -0.87 5.67
C SER A 68 -19.27 -0.80 6.73
N THR A 69 -19.16 -1.54 7.84
CA THR A 69 -20.19 -1.56 8.90
C THR A 69 -20.20 -0.29 9.74
N GLY A 70 -21.37 0.12 10.22
CA GLY A 70 -21.53 1.23 11.15
C GLY A 70 -20.86 0.96 12.51
N THR A 71 -20.51 2.02 13.24
CA THR A 71 -19.74 1.92 14.49
C THR A 71 -20.38 0.99 15.54
N ILE A 72 -21.69 1.09 15.76
CA ILE A 72 -22.40 0.26 16.76
C ILE A 72 -22.42 -1.22 16.36
N GLN A 73 -22.71 -1.49 15.08
CA GLN A 73 -22.69 -2.86 14.54
C GLN A 73 -21.29 -3.46 14.63
N ARG A 74 -20.26 -2.67 14.31
CA ARG A 74 -18.86 -3.07 14.46
C ARG A 74 -18.50 -3.46 15.89
N ILE A 75 -18.92 -2.66 16.88
CA ILE A 75 -18.66 -2.98 18.29
C ILE A 75 -19.37 -4.30 18.69
N LYS A 76 -20.64 -4.46 18.34
CA LYS A 76 -21.39 -5.70 18.62
C LYS A 76 -20.70 -6.92 17.98
N PHE A 77 -20.29 -6.80 16.74
CA PHE A 77 -19.58 -7.85 16.01
C PHE A 77 -18.26 -8.22 16.69
N VAL A 78 -17.44 -7.24 17.04
CA VAL A 78 -16.14 -7.44 17.72
C VAL A 78 -16.33 -8.15 19.07
N LEU A 79 -17.37 -7.81 19.83
CA LEU A 79 -17.67 -8.47 21.10
C LEU A 79 -18.10 -9.92 20.90
N SER A 80 -18.89 -10.23 19.86
CA SER A 80 -19.28 -11.59 19.50
C SER A 80 -18.08 -12.40 19.04
N LEU A 81 -17.23 -11.86 18.19
CA LEU A 81 -16.01 -12.50 17.72
C LEU A 81 -15.02 -12.79 18.85
N ARG A 82 -14.97 -11.93 19.88
CA ARG A 82 -14.17 -12.20 21.08
C ARG A 82 -14.57 -13.49 21.78
N LYS A 83 -15.88 -13.84 21.82
CA LYS A 83 -16.36 -15.09 22.41
C LYS A 83 -15.87 -16.30 21.62
N GLU A 84 -15.91 -16.21 20.29
CA GLU A 84 -15.37 -17.24 19.39
C GLU A 84 -13.87 -17.43 19.58
N LEU A 85 -13.08 -16.34 19.54
CA LEU A 85 -11.63 -16.39 19.70
C LEU A 85 -11.18 -16.97 21.05
N LYS A 86 -11.97 -16.83 22.13
CA LYS A 86 -11.68 -17.46 23.43
C LYS A 86 -11.75 -18.99 23.41
N GLN A 87 -12.34 -19.57 22.37
CA GLN A 87 -12.38 -21.03 22.19
C GLN A 87 -11.06 -21.57 21.61
N VAL A 88 -10.21 -20.71 21.08
CA VAL A 88 -8.86 -21.07 20.63
C VAL A 88 -7.97 -21.27 21.85
N LYS A 89 -7.91 -22.51 22.36
CA LYS A 89 -7.18 -22.88 23.59
C LYS A 89 -5.67 -23.13 23.35
N LYS A 90 -5.13 -22.72 22.22
CA LYS A 90 -3.72 -22.90 21.87
C LYS A 90 -2.90 -21.70 22.29
N ASN A 91 -1.68 -21.96 22.76
CA ASN A 91 -0.68 -20.94 23.01
C ASN A 91 0.21 -20.76 21.77
N TYR A 92 0.50 -19.51 21.43
CA TYR A 92 1.38 -19.16 20.31
C TYR A 92 2.58 -18.37 20.81
N GLU A 93 3.78 -18.77 20.37
CA GLU A 93 5.02 -18.08 20.69
C GLU A 93 5.10 -16.75 19.93
N GLY A 94 4.60 -16.73 18.68
CA GLY A 94 4.60 -15.54 17.83
C GLY A 94 3.31 -15.36 17.04
N PHE A 95 2.99 -14.10 16.75
CA PHE A 95 1.84 -13.70 15.95
C PHE A 95 2.25 -12.69 14.88
N PHE A 96 1.98 -13.01 13.63
CA PHE A 96 2.29 -12.18 12.47
C PHE A 96 1.06 -11.45 11.97
N ILE A 97 1.16 -10.14 11.80
CA ILE A 97 0.12 -9.29 11.24
C ILE A 97 0.65 -8.47 10.05
N GLY A 98 -0.20 -8.21 9.05
CA GLY A 98 0.07 -7.29 7.95
C GLY A 98 -0.64 -5.95 8.10
N ASN A 99 -1.56 -5.86 9.10
CA ASN A 99 -2.30 -4.66 9.45
C ASN A 99 -2.55 -4.66 10.96
N ASP A 100 -2.73 -3.50 11.57
CA ASP A 100 -3.07 -3.34 12.98
C ASP A 100 -4.53 -2.89 13.19
N GLY A 101 -5.42 -3.36 12.36
CA GLY A 101 -6.86 -3.12 12.44
C GLY A 101 -7.50 -3.68 13.71
N ALA A 102 -8.81 -3.41 13.86
CA ALA A 102 -9.58 -3.83 15.05
C ALA A 102 -9.52 -5.35 15.30
N LEU A 103 -9.61 -6.14 14.23
CA LEU A 103 -9.63 -7.62 14.35
C LEU A 103 -8.27 -8.16 14.80
N GLN A 104 -7.15 -7.66 14.22
CA GLN A 104 -5.81 -8.05 14.62
C GLN A 104 -5.55 -7.74 16.10
N ARG A 105 -5.95 -6.53 16.53
CA ARG A 105 -5.83 -6.12 17.95
C ARG A 105 -6.72 -6.95 18.87
N LEU A 106 -7.91 -7.36 18.41
CA LEU A 106 -8.77 -8.26 19.16
C LEU A 106 -8.13 -9.63 19.36
N VAL A 107 -7.55 -10.20 18.30
CA VAL A 107 -6.82 -11.49 18.37
C VAL A 107 -5.69 -11.39 19.38
N MET A 108 -4.85 -10.36 19.32
CA MET A 108 -3.74 -10.12 20.25
C MET A 108 -4.19 -10.02 21.72
N LYS A 109 -5.42 -9.56 21.97
CA LYS A 109 -5.97 -9.40 23.32
C LYS A 109 -6.75 -10.63 23.81
N THR A 110 -7.03 -11.57 22.92
CA THR A 110 -7.94 -12.70 23.25
C THR A 110 -7.23 -14.04 23.22
N ILE A 111 -6.31 -14.24 22.27
CA ILE A 111 -5.52 -15.47 22.14
C ILE A 111 -4.22 -15.29 22.94
N PRO A 112 -3.75 -16.31 23.67
CA PRO A 112 -2.45 -16.27 24.36
C PRO A 112 -1.30 -16.21 23.35
N ILE A 113 -0.69 -15.04 23.21
CA ILE A 113 0.41 -14.75 22.28
C ILE A 113 1.55 -14.10 23.07
N GLN A 114 2.77 -14.63 22.93
CA GLN A 114 3.95 -14.10 23.64
C GLN A 114 4.57 -12.89 22.92
N LYS A 115 4.79 -13.00 21.63
CA LYS A 115 5.44 -11.97 20.79
C LYS A 115 4.59 -11.63 19.56
N THR A 116 4.65 -10.39 19.11
CA THR A 116 3.92 -9.95 17.91
C THR A 116 4.86 -9.31 16.92
N PHE A 117 4.76 -9.74 15.66
CA PHE A 117 5.56 -9.31 14.52
C PHE A 117 4.66 -8.66 13.47
N PHE A 118 5.00 -7.45 13.05
CA PHE A 118 4.21 -6.69 12.09
C PHE A 118 4.98 -6.50 10.78
N LEU A 119 4.50 -7.10 9.70
CA LEU A 119 4.98 -6.87 8.34
C LEU A 119 4.21 -5.68 7.77
N VAL A 120 4.79 -4.49 7.84
CA VAL A 120 4.11 -3.23 7.46
C VAL A 120 4.07 -3.09 5.94
N ASP A 121 3.06 -3.70 5.32
CA ASP A 121 2.87 -3.75 3.87
C ASP A 121 2.22 -2.48 3.31
N ALA A 122 2.69 -1.33 3.73
CA ALA A 122 2.21 -0.05 3.24
C ALA A 122 3.31 1.01 3.28
N ILE A 123 3.28 1.90 2.30
CA ILE A 123 3.96 3.18 2.43
C ILE A 123 3.06 4.08 3.29
N ILE A 124 3.50 4.28 4.52
CA ILE A 124 2.74 5.07 5.47
C ILE A 124 2.79 6.54 5.07
N ASN A 125 1.64 7.15 4.94
CA ASN A 125 1.52 8.58 4.74
C ASN A 125 1.76 9.33 6.04
N ASP A 126 2.77 10.16 6.08
CA ASP A 126 2.90 11.19 7.11
C ASP A 126 2.16 12.44 6.65
N ASN A 127 0.87 12.50 6.92
CA ASN A 127 0.00 13.63 6.57
C ASN A 127 0.21 14.84 7.50
N THR A 128 1.42 15.06 7.97
CA THR A 128 1.77 16.25 8.74
C THR A 128 1.90 17.45 7.80
N PHE A 129 0.76 18.00 7.36
CA PHE A 129 0.77 19.34 6.78
C PHE A 129 1.27 20.32 7.83
N SER A 130 2.29 21.11 7.50
CA SER A 130 2.60 22.29 8.31
C SER A 130 1.41 23.22 8.28
N PHE A 131 0.94 23.67 9.45
CA PHE A 131 -0.13 24.65 9.58
C PHE A 131 0.10 25.86 8.65
N PHE A 132 1.34 26.35 8.58
CA PHE A 132 1.72 27.45 7.71
C PHE A 132 1.58 27.17 6.20
N LYS A 133 1.67 25.91 5.75
CA LYS A 133 1.46 25.56 4.34
C LYS A 133 0.00 25.67 3.93
N ILE A 134 -0.94 25.45 4.84
CA ILE A 134 -2.37 25.59 4.56
C ILE A 134 -2.70 27.03 4.18
N PHE A 135 -2.11 28.04 4.86
CA PHE A 135 -2.36 29.45 4.59
C PHE A 135 -1.65 30.02 3.35
N LYS A 136 -0.68 29.30 2.79
CA LYS A 136 0.03 29.74 1.57
C LYS A 136 -0.76 29.52 0.28
N HIS A 137 -1.84 28.74 0.32
CA HIS A 137 -2.64 28.44 -0.86
C HIS A 137 -3.86 29.37 -0.91
N SER A 138 -4.05 30.04 -2.05
CA SER A 138 -5.14 31.00 -2.29
C SER A 138 -6.55 30.40 -2.12
N ASP A 139 -6.66 29.06 -2.26
CA ASP A 139 -7.92 28.31 -2.21
C ASP A 139 -8.24 27.74 -0.82
N PHE A 140 -7.64 28.33 0.21
CA PHE A 140 -7.84 27.92 1.60
C PHE A 140 -9.30 28.01 2.03
N LYS A 141 -9.84 26.94 2.61
CA LYS A 141 -11.18 26.87 3.19
C LYS A 141 -11.12 26.49 4.67
N PHE A 142 -12.07 26.96 5.46
CA PHE A 142 -12.19 26.61 6.89
C PHE A 142 -12.20 25.08 7.12
N TYR A 143 -12.70 24.33 6.16
CA TYR A 143 -12.63 22.85 6.15
C TYR A 143 -11.20 22.31 6.30
N ASP A 144 -10.20 22.97 5.75
CA ASP A 144 -8.80 22.54 5.77
C ASP A 144 -8.20 22.65 7.18
N ILE A 145 -8.61 23.67 7.96
CA ILE A 145 -8.25 23.76 9.39
C ILE A 145 -8.87 22.60 10.16
N LYS A 146 -10.15 22.33 9.95
CA LYS A 146 -10.86 21.25 10.62
C LYS A 146 -10.22 19.89 10.32
N ASP A 147 -9.84 19.63 9.08
CA ASP A 147 -9.15 18.38 8.68
C ASP A 147 -7.75 18.31 9.29
N TRP A 148 -7.00 19.41 9.32
CA TRP A 148 -5.69 19.48 9.98
C TRP A 148 -5.79 19.19 11.49
N ILE A 149 -6.71 19.84 12.21
CA ILE A 149 -6.96 19.60 13.65
C ILE A 149 -7.31 18.12 13.86
N ARG A 150 -8.20 17.58 13.04
CA ARG A 150 -8.62 16.16 13.09
C ARG A 150 -7.42 15.23 12.90
N ARG A 151 -6.53 15.49 11.96
CA ARG A 151 -5.33 14.68 11.71
C ARG A 151 -4.32 14.79 12.84
N LYS A 152 -4.08 15.99 13.37
CA LYS A 152 -3.17 16.19 14.52
C LYS A 152 -3.70 15.54 15.79
N SER A 153 -4.98 15.74 16.11
CA SER A 153 -5.59 15.08 17.27
C SER A 153 -5.55 13.56 17.14
N LYS A 154 -5.74 13.04 15.93
CA LYS A 154 -5.63 11.60 15.65
C LYS A 154 -4.23 11.07 15.91
N LEU A 155 -3.17 11.77 15.51
CA LEU A 155 -1.78 11.36 15.79
C LEU A 155 -1.48 11.36 17.29
N ILE A 156 -1.96 12.36 18.02
CA ILE A 156 -1.78 12.42 19.48
C ILE A 156 -2.57 11.29 20.15
N SER A 157 -3.81 11.07 19.74
CA SER A 157 -4.65 10.02 20.32
C SER A 157 -4.09 8.61 20.07
N MET A 158 -3.43 8.37 18.94
CA MET A 158 -2.81 7.08 18.65
C MET A 158 -1.76 6.68 19.66
N ARG A 159 -0.95 7.64 20.14
CA ARG A 159 0.06 7.38 21.18
C ARG A 159 -0.58 6.87 22.47
N VAL A 160 -1.77 7.40 22.83
CA VAL A 160 -2.52 6.98 24.01
C VAL A 160 -3.27 5.67 23.75
N ILE A 161 -3.96 5.55 22.62
CA ILE A 161 -4.75 4.36 22.22
C ILE A 161 -3.89 3.10 22.25
N ARG A 162 -2.63 3.18 21.88
CA ARG A 162 -1.68 2.07 21.88
C ARG A 162 -1.62 1.34 23.24
N TYR A 163 -1.83 2.05 24.33
CA TYR A 163 -1.73 1.51 25.68
C TYR A 163 -3.08 1.12 26.31
N LEU A 164 -4.19 1.47 25.67
CA LEU A 164 -5.51 1.18 26.22
C LEU A 164 -5.88 -0.32 26.11
N PRO A 165 -6.50 -0.90 27.13
CA PRO A 165 -6.88 -2.32 27.14
C PRO A 165 -7.92 -2.68 26.08
N PHE A 166 -8.78 -1.73 25.67
CA PHE A 166 -9.84 -1.91 24.64
C PHE A 166 -9.53 -1.20 23.35
N ASN A 167 -8.25 -1.07 23.01
CA ASN A 167 -7.82 -0.37 21.79
C ASN A 167 -8.42 -0.98 20.51
N TYR A 168 -8.83 -2.27 20.53
CA TYR A 168 -9.52 -2.92 19.42
C TYR A 168 -10.92 -2.36 19.10
N LEU A 169 -11.53 -1.59 20.00
CA LEU A 169 -12.80 -0.90 19.78
C LEU A 169 -12.61 0.52 19.19
N LEU A 170 -11.38 1.03 19.22
CA LEU A 170 -11.08 2.40 18.83
C LEU A 170 -10.58 2.47 17.38
N PRO A 171 -10.73 3.63 16.71
CA PRO A 171 -10.13 3.84 15.41
C PRO A 171 -8.64 3.55 15.43
N SER A 172 -8.11 3.00 14.34
CA SER A 172 -6.69 2.66 14.22
C SER A 172 -6.06 3.26 12.99
N GLU A 173 -4.78 3.50 13.11
CA GLU A 173 -3.84 3.67 12.00
C GLU A 173 -2.61 2.82 12.26
N ILE A 174 -1.81 2.58 11.23
CA ILE A 174 -0.56 1.82 11.35
C ILE A 174 0.32 2.45 12.44
N GLY A 175 0.72 1.65 13.42
CA GLY A 175 1.46 2.06 14.61
C GLY A 175 0.62 2.15 15.89
N THR A 176 -0.68 1.83 15.85
CA THR A 176 -1.56 1.83 17.04
C THR A 176 -1.34 0.59 17.93
N VAL A 177 -0.79 -0.48 17.39
CA VAL A 177 -0.56 -1.73 18.09
C VAL A 177 0.83 -1.74 18.74
N ARG A 178 0.97 -2.36 19.93
CA ARG A 178 2.27 -2.70 20.50
C ARG A 178 2.73 -4.01 19.88
N THR A 179 3.90 -3.97 19.27
CA THR A 179 4.53 -5.16 18.68
C THR A 179 5.91 -5.39 19.25
N THR A 180 6.42 -6.59 19.13
CA THR A 180 7.80 -6.91 19.43
C THR A 180 8.72 -6.31 18.39
N LYS A 181 8.35 -6.50 17.11
CA LYS A 181 9.06 -5.96 15.95
C LYS A 181 8.11 -5.55 14.84
N MET A 182 8.49 -4.49 14.11
CA MET A 182 7.88 -4.03 12.88
C MET A 182 8.91 -4.11 11.77
N TYR A 183 8.62 -4.85 10.71
CA TYR A 183 9.45 -4.95 9.52
C TYR A 183 8.88 -4.05 8.44
N VAL A 184 9.71 -3.15 7.92
CA VAL A 184 9.29 -2.11 6.98
C VAL A 184 10.12 -2.14 5.71
N LEU A 185 9.55 -1.58 4.63
CA LEU A 185 10.14 -1.61 3.30
C LEU A 185 11.46 -0.84 3.22
N GLY A 186 11.57 0.32 3.88
CA GLY A 186 12.76 1.16 3.85
C GLY A 186 12.81 2.19 4.98
N GLU A 187 13.86 2.97 5.02
CA GLU A 187 14.11 3.97 6.07
C GLU A 187 13.01 5.04 6.14
N TYR A 188 12.42 5.44 5.00
CA TYR A 188 11.31 6.39 4.99
C TYR A 188 10.15 5.93 5.90
N VAL A 189 9.71 4.68 5.78
CA VAL A 189 8.61 4.14 6.60
C VAL A 189 9.03 4.04 8.06
N LYS A 190 10.28 3.67 8.34
CA LYS A 190 10.85 3.63 9.69
C LYS A 190 10.79 5.02 10.34
N GLU A 191 11.24 6.06 9.65
CA GLU A 191 11.21 7.43 10.18
C GLU A 191 9.77 7.92 10.44
N VAL A 192 8.82 7.61 9.54
CA VAL A 192 7.41 7.93 9.78
C VAL A 192 6.88 7.26 11.04
N LEU A 193 7.21 5.99 11.28
CA LEU A 193 6.80 5.26 12.49
C LEU A 193 7.47 5.83 13.75
N LYS A 194 8.74 6.19 13.71
CA LYS A 194 9.44 6.87 14.81
C LYS A 194 8.73 8.19 15.16
N ASN A 195 8.38 8.99 14.17
CA ASN A 195 7.64 10.25 14.36
C ASN A 195 6.24 10.03 14.97
N ARG A 196 5.65 8.86 14.76
CA ARG A 196 4.40 8.42 15.42
C ARG A 196 4.61 7.94 16.86
N GLY A 197 5.86 7.86 17.33
CA GLY A 197 6.22 7.46 18.68
C GLY A 197 6.44 5.97 18.87
N ILE A 198 6.72 5.23 17.79
CA ILE A 198 7.17 3.85 17.87
C ILE A 198 8.67 3.84 18.24
N PRO A 199 9.09 3.08 19.26
CA PRO A 199 10.51 2.99 19.59
C PRO A 199 11.34 2.44 18.43
N GLU A 200 12.46 3.06 18.12
CA GLU A 200 13.33 2.68 17.01
C GLU A 200 13.76 1.21 17.06
N LYS A 201 14.07 0.71 18.26
CA LYS A 201 14.43 -0.70 18.49
C LYS A 201 13.35 -1.72 18.08
N GLU A 202 12.10 -1.29 17.98
CA GLU A 202 10.98 -2.11 17.53
C GLU A 202 10.85 -2.12 15.99
N ILE A 203 11.59 -1.28 15.24
CA ILE A 203 11.46 -1.11 13.81
C ILE A 203 12.73 -1.57 13.09
N LEU A 204 12.57 -2.43 12.08
CA LEU A 204 13.66 -2.90 11.24
C LEU A 204 13.34 -2.61 9.75
N ALA A 205 14.12 -1.74 9.12
CA ALA A 205 14.05 -1.44 7.69
C ALA A 205 14.90 -2.46 6.91
N CYS A 206 14.28 -3.56 6.50
CA CYS A 206 14.98 -4.68 5.82
C CYS A 206 14.38 -5.04 4.47
N GLY A 207 13.38 -4.30 4.01
CA GLY A 207 12.56 -4.72 2.89
C GLY A 207 11.44 -5.68 3.31
N LEU A 208 10.51 -5.93 2.39
CA LEU A 208 9.42 -6.88 2.62
C LEU A 208 9.46 -7.99 1.57
N PRO A 209 9.19 -9.24 1.96
CA PRO A 209 9.37 -10.41 1.11
C PRO A 209 8.69 -10.31 -0.27
N ARG A 210 7.46 -9.81 -0.36
CA ARG A 210 6.72 -9.70 -1.64
C ARG A 210 7.41 -8.78 -2.65
N PHE A 211 8.11 -7.75 -2.17
CA PHE A 211 8.82 -6.81 -3.04
C PHE A 211 10.11 -7.40 -3.65
N ARG A 212 10.55 -8.60 -3.21
CA ARG A 212 11.71 -9.29 -3.83
C ARG A 212 11.48 -9.55 -5.32
N LYS A 213 10.22 -9.76 -5.74
CA LYS A 213 9.86 -9.91 -7.16
C LYS A 213 10.35 -8.73 -8.01
N ILE A 214 10.40 -7.52 -7.46
CA ILE A 214 10.94 -6.34 -8.16
C ILE A 214 12.36 -6.57 -8.67
N LEU A 215 13.17 -7.31 -7.90
CA LEU A 215 14.57 -7.59 -8.27
C LEU A 215 14.69 -8.50 -9.49
N GLU A 216 13.69 -9.34 -9.77
CA GLU A 216 13.64 -10.25 -10.93
C GLU A 216 13.35 -9.44 -12.21
N TYR A 217 12.64 -8.32 -12.09
CA TYR A 217 12.24 -7.45 -13.20
C TYR A 217 13.13 -6.21 -13.34
N ARG A 218 14.12 -6.03 -12.48
CA ARG A 218 15.01 -4.88 -12.52
C ARG A 218 15.99 -4.96 -13.69
N HIS A 219 15.75 -4.20 -14.75
CA HIS A 219 16.70 -4.03 -15.84
C HIS A 219 17.63 -2.84 -15.61
N PRO A 220 18.94 -2.99 -15.80
CA PRO A 220 19.87 -1.88 -15.88
C PRO A 220 19.71 -1.20 -17.25
N GLY A 221 18.86 -0.18 -17.31
CA GLY A 221 18.63 0.63 -18.51
C GLY A 221 17.61 0.00 -19.47
N VAL A 222 16.41 0.53 -19.50
CA VAL A 222 15.47 0.28 -20.59
C VAL A 222 15.93 1.17 -21.74
N ASN A 223 16.50 0.57 -22.78
CA ASN A 223 16.65 1.26 -24.05
C ASN A 223 15.25 1.41 -24.65
N LEU A 224 14.77 2.65 -24.79
CA LEU A 224 13.67 2.92 -25.70
C LEU A 224 14.09 2.37 -27.06
N GLU A 225 13.29 1.48 -27.64
CA GLU A 225 13.52 1.08 -29.02
C GLU A 225 13.41 2.34 -29.89
N PRO A 226 14.42 2.66 -30.70
CA PRO A 226 14.45 3.94 -31.43
C PRO A 226 13.29 4.15 -32.41
N ASN A 227 12.50 3.12 -32.69
CA ASN A 227 11.39 3.12 -33.65
C ASN A 227 10.07 2.62 -33.03
N GLY A 228 9.95 2.60 -31.71
CA GLY A 228 8.77 2.09 -31.03
C GLY A 228 7.75 3.18 -30.67
N ARG A 229 6.51 2.79 -30.52
CA ARG A 229 5.47 3.63 -29.93
C ARG A 229 5.83 3.96 -28.48
N PHE A 230 5.67 5.23 -28.10
CA PHE A 230 5.84 5.65 -26.71
C PHE A 230 4.65 5.18 -25.86
N LYS A 231 4.89 4.24 -24.96
CA LYS A 231 3.86 3.58 -24.15
C LYS A 231 3.72 4.24 -22.79
N VAL A 232 2.62 4.93 -22.58
CA VAL A 232 2.25 5.53 -21.30
C VAL A 232 1.30 4.59 -20.56
N MET A 233 1.61 4.24 -19.34
CA MET A 233 0.69 3.50 -18.46
C MET A 233 0.10 4.44 -17.41
N THR A 234 -1.18 4.36 -17.16
CA THR A 234 -1.81 5.04 -16.02
C THR A 234 -2.63 4.06 -15.17
N LEU A 235 -2.80 4.43 -13.90
CA LEU A 235 -3.40 3.59 -12.89
C LEU A 235 -4.61 4.29 -12.28
N THR A 236 -5.75 3.61 -12.23
CA THR A 236 -6.88 4.11 -11.46
C THR A 236 -6.73 3.84 -9.96
N GLN A 237 -7.55 4.51 -9.16
CA GLN A 237 -7.65 4.30 -7.71
C GLN A 237 -9.07 3.85 -7.39
N SER A 238 -9.24 3.04 -6.36
CA SER A 238 -10.53 2.52 -5.91
C SER A 238 -11.43 3.58 -5.23
N ALA A 239 -11.58 4.76 -5.85
CA ALA A 239 -12.37 5.85 -5.28
C ALA A 239 -13.85 5.49 -5.19
N VAL A 240 -14.41 4.84 -6.21
CA VAL A 240 -15.80 4.36 -6.24
C VAL A 240 -16.06 3.35 -5.13
N TRP A 241 -15.17 2.39 -4.95
CA TRP A 241 -15.29 1.40 -3.88
C TRP A 241 -15.38 2.03 -2.47
N HIS A 242 -14.72 3.17 -2.27
CA HIS A 242 -14.72 3.88 -0.99
C HIS A 242 -15.85 4.90 -0.86
N ASN A 243 -16.78 4.96 -1.83
CA ASN A 243 -17.82 6.00 -1.92
C ASN A 243 -17.25 7.42 -1.85
N ASP A 244 -16.05 7.62 -2.38
CA ASP A 244 -15.38 8.92 -2.40
C ASP A 244 -15.59 9.62 -3.74
N HIS A 245 -16.81 10.09 -3.95
CA HIS A 245 -17.21 10.76 -5.20
C HIS A 245 -16.33 11.97 -5.55
N VAL A 246 -15.77 12.65 -4.55
CA VAL A 246 -14.87 13.78 -4.79
C VAL A 246 -13.56 13.31 -5.41
N LYS A 247 -12.98 12.24 -4.90
CA LYS A 247 -11.77 11.65 -5.50
C LYS A 247 -12.04 11.05 -6.86
N GLU A 248 -13.21 10.47 -7.06
CA GLU A 248 -13.64 9.95 -8.35
C GLU A 248 -13.64 11.05 -9.41
N GLU A 249 -14.31 12.17 -9.15
CA GLU A 249 -14.35 13.32 -10.06
C GLU A 249 -12.96 13.91 -10.34
N VAL A 250 -12.09 13.97 -9.32
CA VAL A 250 -10.71 14.43 -9.48
C VAL A 250 -9.92 13.47 -10.36
N GLN A 251 -10.05 12.16 -10.15
CA GLN A 251 -9.39 11.15 -10.97
C GLN A 251 -9.85 11.25 -12.43
N LYS A 252 -11.16 11.34 -12.65
CA LYS A 252 -11.75 11.48 -13.99
C LYS A 252 -11.20 12.71 -14.71
N LYS A 253 -11.22 13.88 -14.06
CA LYS A 253 -10.67 15.12 -14.63
C LYS A 253 -9.19 14.99 -14.98
N GLN A 254 -8.39 14.38 -14.15
CA GLN A 254 -6.96 14.18 -14.41
C GLN A 254 -6.73 13.24 -15.60
N LEU A 255 -7.48 12.14 -15.70
CA LEU A 255 -7.36 11.21 -16.81
C LEU A 255 -7.76 11.87 -18.14
N PHE A 256 -8.86 12.64 -18.18
CA PHE A 256 -9.21 13.39 -19.39
C PHE A 256 -8.15 14.40 -19.79
N LYS A 257 -7.54 15.11 -18.84
CA LYS A 257 -6.41 16.01 -19.14
C LYS A 257 -5.21 15.27 -19.73
N LEU A 258 -4.90 14.08 -19.19
CA LEU A 258 -3.83 13.24 -19.73
C LEU A 258 -4.15 12.78 -21.16
N ILE A 259 -5.37 12.27 -21.39
CA ILE A 259 -5.82 11.84 -22.73
C ILE A 259 -5.72 12.99 -23.75
N ASN A 260 -6.25 14.16 -23.42
CA ASN A 260 -6.21 15.33 -24.30
C ASN A 260 -4.77 15.81 -24.56
N LEU A 261 -3.90 15.76 -23.54
CA LEU A 261 -2.48 16.09 -23.70
C LEU A 261 -1.79 15.14 -24.68
N LEU A 262 -1.96 13.84 -24.51
CA LEU A 262 -1.35 12.83 -25.38
C LEU A 262 -1.91 12.88 -26.81
N GLU A 263 -3.21 13.13 -26.97
CA GLU A 263 -3.81 13.35 -28.29
C GLU A 263 -3.19 14.55 -29.02
N LYS A 264 -3.01 15.67 -28.30
CA LYS A 264 -2.33 16.87 -28.82
C LYS A 264 -0.88 16.56 -29.23
N MET A 265 -0.13 15.82 -28.42
CA MET A 265 1.25 15.44 -28.72
C MET A 265 1.32 14.53 -29.97
N ARG A 266 0.40 13.55 -30.10
CA ARG A 266 0.33 12.70 -31.28
C ARG A 266 0.16 13.51 -32.58
N VAL A 267 -0.72 14.52 -32.54
CA VAL A 267 -0.99 15.37 -33.71
C VAL A 267 0.17 16.31 -34.01
N ASN A 268 0.69 17.02 -33.00
CA ASN A 268 1.69 18.09 -33.20
C ASN A 268 3.09 17.54 -33.49
N GLU A 269 3.48 16.44 -32.88
CA GLU A 269 4.82 15.86 -32.96
C GLU A 269 4.88 14.68 -33.95
N ASN A 270 3.77 14.34 -34.58
CA ASN A 270 3.60 13.13 -35.42
C ASN A 270 4.16 11.87 -34.70
N SER A 271 3.91 11.78 -33.40
CA SER A 271 4.46 10.76 -32.52
C SER A 271 3.47 9.62 -32.32
N GLU A 272 3.93 8.38 -32.40
CA GLU A 272 3.12 7.23 -32.03
C GLU A 272 3.12 7.06 -30.50
N ILE A 273 2.02 7.41 -29.86
CA ILE A 273 1.84 7.30 -28.40
C ILE A 273 0.63 6.44 -28.11
N ASP A 274 0.78 5.46 -27.23
CA ASP A 274 -0.32 4.65 -26.70
C ASP A 274 -0.52 4.91 -25.19
N LEU A 275 -1.76 5.10 -24.77
CA LEU A 275 -2.13 5.21 -23.36
C LEU A 275 -2.79 3.91 -22.90
N ASN A 276 -2.15 3.23 -22.00
CA ASN A 276 -2.65 2.01 -21.41
C ASN A 276 -3.19 2.28 -20.00
N ILE A 277 -4.48 2.05 -19.77
CA ILE A 277 -5.14 2.25 -18.48
C ILE A 277 -5.25 0.90 -17.78
N ARG A 278 -4.65 0.80 -16.59
CA ARG A 278 -4.85 -0.34 -15.70
C ARG A 278 -5.80 0.05 -14.58
N LEU A 279 -6.92 -0.66 -14.52
CA LEU A 279 -7.91 -0.44 -13.46
C LEU A 279 -7.39 -1.01 -12.13
N HIS A 280 -7.79 -0.33 -11.05
CA HIS A 280 -7.61 -0.91 -9.72
C HIS A 280 -8.44 -2.21 -9.62
N PRO A 281 -7.96 -3.29 -8.95
CA PRO A 281 -8.68 -4.57 -8.87
C PRO A 281 -10.11 -4.50 -8.32
N ARG A 282 -10.49 -3.37 -7.75
CA ARG A 282 -11.86 -3.11 -7.22
C ARG A 282 -12.69 -2.19 -8.11
N ASP A 283 -12.16 -1.72 -9.23
CA ASP A 283 -12.91 -0.95 -10.21
C ASP A 283 -13.59 -1.90 -11.20
N ILE A 284 -14.72 -1.49 -11.73
CA ILE A 284 -15.49 -2.22 -12.75
C ILE A 284 -15.22 -1.56 -14.09
N ALA A 285 -14.86 -2.35 -15.10
CA ALA A 285 -14.46 -1.83 -16.42
C ALA A 285 -15.60 -1.04 -17.10
N GLU A 286 -16.84 -1.51 -16.97
CA GLU A 286 -18.03 -0.87 -17.54
C GLU A 286 -18.25 0.55 -17.02
N ASP A 287 -17.91 0.79 -15.75
CA ASP A 287 -17.99 2.13 -15.13
C ASP A 287 -16.94 3.10 -15.68
N ARG A 288 -16.01 2.61 -16.49
CA ARG A 288 -14.87 3.35 -17.05
C ARG A 288 -14.87 3.42 -18.58
N SER A 289 -15.91 2.90 -19.24
CA SER A 289 -15.99 2.79 -20.71
C SER A 289 -15.73 4.10 -21.44
N TYR A 290 -16.13 5.22 -20.87
CA TYR A 290 -15.96 6.56 -21.42
C TYR A 290 -14.49 7.00 -21.62
N PHE A 291 -13.51 6.30 -21.04
CA PHE A 291 -12.10 6.59 -21.29
C PHE A 291 -11.57 5.95 -22.57
N PHE A 292 -12.26 4.94 -23.12
CA PHE A 292 -11.78 4.11 -24.22
C PHE A 292 -12.38 4.51 -25.58
N GLU A 293 -12.83 5.75 -25.73
CA GLU A 293 -13.41 6.28 -26.98
C GLU A 293 -12.33 6.64 -28.02
N LYS A 294 -11.07 6.73 -27.61
CA LYS A 294 -9.94 7.08 -28.49
C LYS A 294 -9.17 5.82 -28.88
N ASP A 295 -8.74 5.76 -30.15
CA ASP A 295 -8.01 4.63 -30.76
C ASP A 295 -6.70 4.26 -30.08
N PHE A 296 -6.06 5.22 -29.42
CA PHE A 296 -4.78 5.06 -28.72
C PHE A 296 -4.94 4.79 -27.21
N VAL A 297 -6.15 4.66 -26.70
CA VAL A 297 -6.43 4.42 -25.29
C VAL A 297 -6.90 2.98 -25.09
N HIS A 298 -6.17 2.19 -24.32
CA HIS A 298 -6.42 0.77 -24.17
C HIS A 298 -6.58 0.37 -22.71
N LEU A 299 -7.50 -0.54 -22.44
CA LEU A 299 -7.57 -1.24 -21.15
C LEU A 299 -6.55 -2.37 -21.15
N ILE A 300 -5.76 -2.46 -20.06
CA ILE A 300 -4.79 -3.54 -19.90
C ILE A 300 -5.01 -4.30 -18.59
N GLU A 301 -4.82 -5.62 -18.67
CA GLU A 301 -4.93 -6.57 -17.57
C GLU A 301 -3.74 -7.55 -17.59
N GLY A 302 -3.56 -8.30 -16.50
CA GLY A 302 -2.51 -9.32 -16.42
C GLY A 302 -1.42 -9.01 -15.40
N ASP A 303 -0.23 -9.53 -15.59
CA ASP A 303 0.89 -9.37 -14.65
C ASP A 303 1.36 -7.92 -14.59
N LEU A 304 1.25 -7.33 -13.39
CA LEU A 304 1.62 -5.93 -13.16
C LEU A 304 3.11 -5.67 -13.47
N TYR A 305 4.00 -6.53 -12.97
CA TYR A 305 5.43 -6.26 -13.10
C TYR A 305 5.91 -6.35 -14.54
N LYS A 306 5.37 -7.30 -15.31
CA LYS A 306 5.61 -7.37 -16.75
C LYS A 306 5.16 -6.09 -17.45
N GLN A 307 3.96 -5.61 -17.15
CA GLN A 307 3.45 -4.35 -17.71
C GLN A 307 4.31 -3.15 -17.33
N LEU A 308 4.77 -3.06 -16.07
CA LEU A 308 5.66 -1.97 -15.65
C LEU A 308 6.98 -1.96 -16.41
N MET A 309 7.46 -3.11 -16.88
CA MET A 309 8.66 -3.22 -17.73
C MET A 309 8.41 -2.80 -19.18
N GLU A 310 7.22 -3.12 -19.70
CA GLU A 310 6.85 -2.90 -21.11
C GLU A 310 6.47 -1.45 -21.43
N HIS A 311 6.33 -0.59 -20.40
CA HIS A 311 5.92 0.81 -20.57
C HIS A 311 7.07 1.76 -20.36
N ASP A 312 7.10 2.82 -21.18
CA ASP A 312 8.13 3.84 -21.13
C ASP A 312 7.97 4.76 -19.93
N ILE A 313 6.75 4.97 -19.47
CA ILE A 313 6.45 5.75 -18.27
C ILE A 313 5.15 5.31 -17.61
N VAL A 314 5.12 5.38 -16.29
CA VAL A 314 3.90 5.18 -15.49
C VAL A 314 3.48 6.52 -14.88
N VAL A 315 2.24 6.92 -15.16
CA VAL A 315 1.64 8.17 -14.70
C VAL A 315 0.52 7.88 -13.73
N ALA A 316 0.58 8.41 -12.52
CA ALA A 316 -0.53 8.28 -11.56
C ALA A 316 -0.52 9.42 -10.53
N THR A 317 -1.62 9.58 -9.81
CA THR A 317 -1.74 10.64 -8.79
C THR A 317 -1.07 10.25 -7.48
N SER A 318 -1.31 9.03 -6.97
CA SER A 318 -0.86 8.65 -5.63
C SER A 318 -0.85 7.14 -5.38
N SER A 319 -0.60 6.34 -6.40
CA SER A 319 -0.54 4.88 -6.28
C SER A 319 0.79 4.42 -5.65
N THR A 320 0.75 3.35 -4.85
CA THR A 320 1.97 2.66 -4.37
C THR A 320 2.72 1.96 -5.51
N VAL A 321 2.04 1.65 -6.61
CA VAL A 321 2.65 1.09 -7.82
C VAL A 321 3.71 2.04 -8.42
N LEU A 322 3.59 3.37 -8.19
CA LEU A 322 4.64 4.31 -8.57
C LEU A 322 6.01 3.96 -7.94
N LEU A 323 6.01 3.46 -6.70
CA LEU A 323 7.22 2.99 -6.05
C LEU A 323 7.79 1.75 -6.73
N GLU A 324 6.91 0.80 -7.06
CA GLU A 324 7.30 -0.45 -7.71
C GLU A 324 7.86 -0.15 -9.10
N THR A 325 7.21 0.75 -9.85
CA THR A 325 7.71 1.24 -11.14
C THR A 325 9.08 1.91 -10.99
N LEU A 326 9.22 2.78 -10.00
CA LEU A 326 10.48 3.48 -9.74
C LEU A 326 11.63 2.50 -9.50
N ALA A 327 11.36 1.40 -8.81
CA ALA A 327 12.34 0.36 -8.52
C ALA A 327 12.66 -0.52 -9.73
N ILE A 328 11.70 -0.76 -10.61
CA ILE A 328 11.84 -1.60 -11.81
C ILE A 328 12.51 -0.84 -12.95
N ASN A 329 11.82 0.14 -13.53
CA ASN A 329 12.27 0.85 -14.72
C ASN A 329 12.69 2.31 -14.46
N GLY A 330 12.32 2.86 -13.30
CA GLY A 330 12.72 4.22 -12.89
C GLY A 330 11.85 5.34 -13.45
N ARG A 331 10.91 5.08 -14.34
CA ARG A 331 10.18 6.12 -15.09
C ARG A 331 8.78 6.34 -14.56
N VAL A 332 8.61 7.32 -13.69
CA VAL A 332 7.31 7.70 -13.12
C VAL A 332 7.05 9.20 -13.26
N ALA A 333 5.78 9.54 -13.47
CA ALA A 333 5.30 10.91 -13.35
C ALA A 333 4.12 10.96 -12.36
N VAL A 334 4.20 11.89 -11.42
CA VAL A 334 3.11 12.12 -10.47
C VAL A 334 2.23 13.25 -11.01
N MET A 335 1.06 12.88 -11.48
CA MET A 335 0.13 13.80 -12.09
C MET A 335 -0.74 14.50 -11.02
N MET A 336 -0.62 15.84 -10.93
CA MET A 336 -1.33 16.70 -9.98
C MET A 336 -2.02 17.85 -10.73
N LEU A 337 -2.67 17.54 -11.86
CA LEU A 337 -3.27 18.49 -12.81
C LEU A 337 -4.63 19.04 -12.35
N VAL A 338 -4.83 19.27 -11.07
CA VAL A 338 -6.07 19.78 -10.49
C VAL A 338 -5.80 20.88 -9.50
N ASP A 339 -6.76 21.81 -9.38
CA ASP A 339 -6.77 22.77 -8.31
C ASP A 339 -6.76 22.03 -6.96
N GLN A 340 -6.13 22.60 -5.96
CA GLN A 340 -6.02 21.96 -4.64
C GLN A 340 -5.29 20.60 -4.64
N TRP A 341 -4.40 20.34 -5.62
CA TRP A 341 -3.57 19.14 -5.73
C TRP A 341 -2.88 18.77 -4.39
N TRP A 342 -2.50 19.74 -3.58
CA TRP A 342 -1.86 19.58 -2.29
C TRP A 342 -2.69 18.75 -1.29
N ARG A 343 -4.01 18.62 -1.49
CA ARG A 343 -4.89 17.75 -0.68
C ARG A 343 -4.69 16.27 -0.97
N TYR A 344 -4.21 15.95 -2.17
CA TYR A 344 -4.02 14.58 -2.65
C TYR A 344 -2.56 14.13 -2.57
N GLU A 345 -1.63 15.08 -2.37
CA GLU A 345 -0.21 14.77 -2.26
C GLU A 345 0.08 13.90 -1.05
N ARG A 346 0.63 12.72 -1.29
CA ARG A 346 1.12 11.84 -0.22
C ARG A 346 2.55 12.24 0.15
N SER A 347 2.91 12.05 1.44
CA SER A 347 4.20 12.50 1.96
C SER A 347 5.41 11.86 1.27
N PHE A 348 5.32 10.59 0.87
CA PHE A 348 6.42 9.92 0.16
C PHE A 348 6.67 10.50 -1.25
N LEU A 349 5.66 11.09 -1.87
CA LEU A 349 5.82 11.77 -3.17
C LEU A 349 6.63 13.07 -3.08
N LYS A 350 7.03 13.50 -1.89
CA LYS A 350 7.94 14.64 -1.69
C LYS A 350 9.40 14.28 -1.87
N LEU A 351 9.72 13.00 -1.98
CA LEU A 351 11.09 12.55 -2.24
C LEU A 351 11.53 12.93 -3.66
N PRO A 352 12.82 13.23 -3.87
CA PRO A 352 13.32 13.76 -5.15
C PRO A 352 13.12 12.81 -6.34
N CYS A 353 12.99 11.52 -6.08
CA CYS A 353 12.75 10.51 -7.11
C CYS A 353 11.34 10.57 -7.73
N PHE A 354 10.43 11.39 -7.23
CA PHE A 354 9.10 11.55 -7.80
C PHE A 354 8.97 12.90 -8.51
N HIS A 355 8.93 12.88 -9.84
CA HIS A 355 8.63 14.06 -10.63
C HIS A 355 7.13 14.38 -10.57
N LYS A 356 6.79 15.58 -10.07
CA LYS A 356 5.42 16.05 -9.88
C LYS A 356 5.09 17.14 -10.87
N PHE A 357 3.96 17.00 -11.55
CA PHE A 357 3.49 17.91 -12.58
C PHE A 357 2.17 18.54 -12.18
N HIS A 358 2.16 19.86 -12.06
CA HIS A 358 0.99 20.64 -11.63
C HIS A 358 0.28 21.31 -12.81
N ASN A 359 0.86 21.29 -13.98
CA ASN A 359 0.28 21.77 -15.23
C ASN A 359 0.62 20.84 -16.40
N GLU A 360 -0.15 20.94 -17.45
CA GLU A 360 -0.04 20.09 -18.64
C GLU A 360 1.24 20.36 -19.41
N LYS A 361 1.70 21.63 -19.46
CA LYS A 361 2.91 22.01 -20.23
C LYS A 361 4.19 21.39 -19.67
N ASP A 362 4.34 21.35 -18.35
CA ASP A 362 5.50 20.73 -17.73
C ASP A 362 5.49 19.20 -17.93
N LEU A 363 4.31 18.56 -17.91
CA LEU A 363 4.16 17.15 -18.20
C LEU A 363 4.45 16.85 -19.68
N GLU A 364 3.97 17.68 -20.60
CA GLU A 364 4.28 17.61 -22.05
C GLU A 364 5.80 17.67 -22.29
N ASN A 365 6.48 18.69 -21.72
CA ASN A 365 7.93 18.84 -21.83
C ASN A 365 8.68 17.61 -21.29
N TYR A 366 8.20 17.03 -20.21
CA TYR A 366 8.82 15.84 -19.64
C TYR A 366 8.63 14.60 -20.53
N PHE A 367 7.47 14.42 -21.15
CA PHE A 367 7.27 13.35 -22.11
C PHE A 367 8.19 13.51 -23.32
N SER A 368 8.25 14.73 -23.92
CA SER A 368 9.16 15.02 -25.04
C SER A 368 10.63 14.78 -24.65
N TYR A 369 11.03 15.15 -23.42
CA TYR A 369 12.36 14.86 -22.89
C TYR A 369 12.64 13.34 -22.82
N LEU A 370 11.70 12.54 -22.33
CA LEU A 370 11.88 11.08 -22.27
C LEU A 370 11.88 10.45 -23.67
N MET A 371 11.02 10.92 -24.59
CA MET A 371 10.98 10.45 -25.99
C MET A 371 12.29 10.75 -26.72
N SER A 372 13.00 11.83 -26.36
CA SER A 372 14.33 12.15 -26.88
C SER A 372 15.48 11.39 -26.21
N GLY A 373 15.20 10.39 -25.38
CA GLY A 373 16.22 9.59 -24.68
C GLY A 373 16.68 10.15 -23.34
N GLY A 374 15.92 11.09 -22.76
CA GLY A 374 16.23 11.69 -21.46
C GLY A 374 16.33 10.67 -20.32
N GLU A 375 17.25 10.92 -19.40
CA GLU A 375 17.48 10.05 -18.25
C GLU A 375 16.54 10.36 -17.11
N TYR A 376 16.34 9.37 -16.25
CA TYR A 376 15.47 9.42 -15.10
C TYR A 376 16.25 9.57 -13.78
N ASN A 377 15.75 10.44 -12.88
CA ASN A 377 16.36 10.64 -11.57
C ASN A 377 15.83 9.61 -10.54
N ARG A 378 16.70 8.77 -9.99
CA ARG A 378 16.40 7.76 -8.96
C ARG A 378 16.86 8.16 -7.55
N ALA A 379 17.34 9.40 -7.35
CA ALA A 379 17.85 9.85 -6.06
C ALA A 379 16.77 9.73 -4.97
N GLY A 380 17.10 9.08 -3.87
CA GLY A 380 16.19 8.86 -2.74
C GLY A 380 15.41 7.56 -2.79
N LEU A 381 15.56 6.74 -3.83
CA LEU A 381 14.92 5.40 -3.91
C LEU A 381 15.40 4.49 -2.77
N GLU A 382 16.66 4.60 -2.37
CA GLU A 382 17.28 3.85 -1.27
C GLU A 382 16.61 4.12 0.09
N ASN A 383 15.97 5.29 0.24
CA ASN A 383 15.19 5.61 1.44
C ASN A 383 13.82 4.91 1.45
N LEU A 384 13.27 4.64 0.27
CA LEU A 384 11.97 3.98 0.13
C LEU A 384 12.08 2.47 0.20
N ILE A 385 13.11 1.91 -0.43
CA ILE A 385 13.34 0.47 -0.52
C ILE A 385 14.70 0.15 0.10
N SER A 386 14.70 -0.71 1.10
CA SER A 386 15.93 -1.16 1.76
C SER A 386 16.91 -1.81 0.76
N PRO A 387 18.20 -1.52 0.82
CA PRO A 387 19.22 -2.24 0.05
C PRO A 387 19.26 -3.74 0.39
N ASN A 388 18.77 -4.11 1.58
CA ASN A 388 18.69 -5.49 2.05
C ASN A 388 17.44 -6.25 1.55
N LEU A 389 16.68 -5.69 0.59
CA LEU A 389 15.43 -6.29 0.10
C LEU A 389 15.64 -7.75 -0.36
N LYS A 390 16.76 -8.07 -1.00
CA LYS A 390 17.10 -9.42 -1.45
C LYS A 390 17.11 -10.44 -0.30
N ASP A 391 17.65 -10.06 0.84
CA ASP A 391 17.86 -10.90 2.01
C ASP A 391 16.74 -10.71 3.08
N SER A 392 15.66 -10.02 2.72
CA SER A 392 14.59 -9.65 3.67
C SER A 392 13.98 -10.86 4.38
N VAL A 393 13.77 -11.98 3.68
CA VAL A 393 13.22 -13.22 4.26
C VAL A 393 14.16 -13.77 5.34
N GLU A 394 15.44 -13.85 5.03
CA GLU A 394 16.49 -14.36 5.93
C GLU A 394 16.65 -13.47 7.15
N ILE A 395 16.69 -12.16 6.93
CA ILE A 395 16.82 -11.15 8.00
C ILE A 395 15.63 -11.21 8.95
N ILE A 396 14.40 -11.21 8.41
CA ILE A 396 13.17 -11.28 9.21
C ILE A 396 13.13 -12.59 9.98
N THR A 397 13.39 -13.72 9.32
CA THR A 397 13.35 -15.03 9.97
C THR A 397 14.37 -15.12 11.12
N LYS A 398 15.60 -14.66 10.89
CA LYS A 398 16.67 -14.67 11.89
C LYS A 398 16.30 -13.78 13.11
N ASP A 399 15.75 -12.60 12.86
CA ASP A 399 15.35 -11.68 13.95
C ASP A 399 14.16 -12.25 14.74
N VAL A 400 13.15 -12.83 14.05
CA VAL A 400 12.02 -13.52 14.71
C VAL A 400 12.49 -14.65 15.60
N ILE A 401 13.39 -15.52 15.13
CA ILE A 401 13.92 -16.63 15.92
C ILE A 401 14.67 -16.12 17.14
N LYS A 402 15.47 -15.08 16.99
CA LYS A 402 16.17 -14.42 18.09
C LYS A 402 15.20 -13.86 19.14
N GLU A 403 14.12 -13.25 18.71
CA GLU A 403 13.12 -12.70 19.64
C GLU A 403 12.31 -13.79 20.35
N LEU A 404 12.15 -14.99 19.75
CA LEU A 404 11.43 -16.12 20.32
C LEU A 404 12.30 -17.04 21.21
N SER A 405 13.62 -16.89 21.14
CA SER A 405 14.58 -17.59 22.00
C SER A 405 14.66 -16.93 23.37
#